data_61d853fdb5ab78bd472971dac01e6129
#
_entry.id   61d853fdb5ab78bd472971dac01e6129
#
_cell.length_a   1.000
_cell.length_b   1.000
_cell.length_c   1.000
_cell.angle_alpha   90.00
_cell.angle_beta   90.00
_cell.angle_gamma   90.00
#
_symmetry.space_group_name_H-M   'P 1'
#
loop_
_entity.id
_entity.type
_entity.pdbx_description
1 polymer ?
#
loop_
_entity_poly.entity_id
_entity_poly.type
_entity_poly.pdbx_seq_one_letter_code
_entity_poly.pdbx_strand_id
1 'polypeptide(L)'
;FRHTISKNSNNGGVPVMASDFNPQFQKIGEILIHAGKIDESQLNNALAEQKQTNEKIGQTLVSTGVIDEDDFITAYSMQMGYRKADNFLLLEADQEAVGLIPEDFARSNSVLAVKKSENAITIVMEDPEDIATIDSVKRLTGLDPDIVVAGPDQITKSMDQLYGEITKADKVEEAIQGITVISGDEDSSEEVDLSPENASDEDAPIVKLVNLILQEAIKERATDIHVEPQEDKVNVR
;
A
#
# COMPACT_ATOMS: atom_id res chain seq x y z
N PHE A 1 53.70 -44.96 -29.03
CA PHE A 1 53.76 -43.81 -29.94
C PHE A 1 53.38 -42.55 -29.16
N ARG A 2 54.40 -41.66 -29.10
CA ARG A 2 54.28 -40.31 -28.50
C ARG A 2 53.39 -39.42 -29.37
N HIS A 3 52.56 -38.62 -28.76
CA HIS A 3 52.27 -37.24 -29.25
C HIS A 3 51.82 -36.39 -28.06
N THR A 4 52.66 -35.59 -27.59
CA THR A 4 52.88 -34.15 -27.61
C THR A 4 51.70 -33.34 -27.07
N ILE A 5 51.97 -32.81 -25.89
CA ILE A 5 51.22 -31.80 -25.16
C ILE A 5 51.23 -30.49 -25.96
N SER A 6 50.09 -29.90 -26.20
CA SER A 6 49.96 -28.48 -26.48
C SER A 6 49.26 -27.79 -25.34
N LYS A 7 49.99 -27.03 -24.57
CA LYS A 7 49.50 -26.02 -23.63
C LYS A 7 48.83 -24.92 -24.43
N ASN A 8 47.54 -24.71 -24.20
CA ASN A 8 46.94 -23.43 -24.51
C ASN A 8 46.26 -22.92 -23.28
N SER A 9 46.96 -21.96 -22.66
CA SER A 9 46.48 -21.11 -21.59
C SER A 9 45.47 -20.11 -22.18
N ASN A 10 44.22 -20.27 -21.88
CA ASN A 10 43.30 -19.16 -21.88
C ASN A 10 42.34 -19.33 -20.70
N ASN A 11 42.75 -18.69 -19.63
CA ASN A 11 42.02 -18.61 -18.38
C ASN A 11 40.92 -17.53 -18.54
N GLY A 12 39.83 -17.89 -19.21
CA GLY A 12 38.58 -17.17 -19.11
C GLY A 12 37.85 -17.75 -17.90
N GLY A 13 38.08 -17.11 -16.75
CA GLY A 13 37.32 -17.47 -15.56
C GLY A 13 35.83 -17.27 -15.82
N VAL A 14 35.13 -18.38 -16.06
CA VAL A 14 33.69 -18.43 -15.91
C VAL A 14 33.45 -18.07 -14.44
N PRO A 15 32.65 -17.04 -14.11
CA PRO A 15 32.30 -16.80 -12.73
C PRO A 15 31.61 -18.08 -12.23
N VAL A 16 32.21 -18.69 -11.22
CA VAL A 16 31.59 -19.77 -10.47
C VAL A 16 30.28 -19.20 -9.97
N MET A 17 29.18 -19.59 -10.59
CA MET A 17 27.85 -19.34 -10.03
C MET A 17 27.91 -19.92 -8.63
N ALA A 18 27.83 -19.06 -7.62
CA ALA A 18 27.73 -19.48 -6.24
C ALA A 18 26.39 -20.20 -6.09
N SER A 19 26.39 -21.54 -6.33
CA SER A 19 25.22 -22.40 -6.27
C SER A 19 24.70 -22.62 -4.82
N ASP A 20 25.34 -22.02 -3.83
CA ASP A 20 25.07 -22.27 -2.42
C ASP A 20 24.61 -21.01 -1.64
N PHE A 21 24.39 -19.87 -2.30
CA PHE A 21 23.88 -18.67 -1.64
C PHE A 21 22.35 -18.77 -1.50
N ASN A 22 21.89 -19.06 -0.27
CA ASN A 22 20.48 -19.04 0.07
C ASN A 22 20.20 -17.87 1.04
N PRO A 23 19.51 -16.80 0.61
CA PRO A 23 19.25 -15.62 1.41
C PRO A 23 18.61 -15.93 2.77
N GLN A 24 17.74 -16.92 2.87
CA GLN A 24 17.03 -17.28 4.10
C GLN A 24 17.96 -17.77 5.22
N PHE A 25 19.19 -18.17 4.90
CA PHE A 25 20.19 -18.61 5.89
C PHE A 25 21.31 -17.59 6.10
N GLN A 26 21.24 -16.42 5.44
CA GLN A 26 22.26 -15.40 5.52
C GLN A 26 21.80 -14.22 6.38
N LYS A 27 22.78 -13.50 6.97
CA LYS A 27 22.51 -12.23 7.62
C LYS A 27 22.18 -11.17 6.58
N ILE A 28 21.33 -10.21 6.92
CA ILE A 28 20.86 -9.17 5.99
C ILE A 28 22.03 -8.39 5.35
N GLY A 29 23.10 -8.11 6.11
CA GLY A 29 24.29 -7.46 5.59
C GLY A 29 25.01 -8.27 4.50
N GLU A 30 25.04 -9.60 4.61
CA GLU A 30 25.61 -10.50 3.60
C GLU A 30 24.76 -10.53 2.34
N ILE A 31 23.44 -10.48 2.49
CA ILE A 31 22.49 -10.40 1.36
C ILE A 31 22.71 -9.09 0.60
N LEU A 32 22.85 -7.97 1.30
CA LEU A 32 23.08 -6.65 0.71
C LEU A 32 24.44 -6.57 -0.01
N ILE A 33 25.50 -7.18 0.56
CA ILE A 33 26.81 -7.28 -0.11
C ILE A 33 26.69 -8.14 -1.37
N HIS A 34 26.03 -9.29 -1.29
CA HIS A 34 25.84 -10.17 -2.44
C HIS A 34 25.03 -9.49 -3.55
N ALA A 35 24.05 -8.67 -3.18
CA ALA A 35 23.26 -7.84 -4.10
C ALA A 35 24.03 -6.62 -4.65
N GLY A 36 25.26 -6.38 -4.18
CA GLY A 36 26.08 -5.23 -4.60
C GLY A 36 25.54 -3.88 -4.12
N LYS A 37 24.71 -3.88 -3.07
CA LYS A 37 24.13 -2.66 -2.51
C LYS A 37 25.05 -1.98 -1.49
N ILE A 38 25.89 -2.74 -0.81
CA ILE A 38 26.92 -2.26 0.12
C ILE A 38 28.21 -3.05 -0.07
N ASP A 39 29.31 -2.49 0.41
CA ASP A 39 30.58 -3.19 0.56
C ASP A 39 30.85 -3.58 2.03
N GLU A 40 31.92 -4.38 2.26
CA GLU A 40 32.29 -4.82 3.60
C GLU A 40 32.65 -3.65 4.54
N SER A 41 33.22 -2.57 4.01
CA SER A 41 33.60 -1.39 4.79
C SER A 41 32.34 -0.65 5.29
N GLN A 42 31.36 -0.48 4.41
CA GLN A 42 30.06 0.12 4.74
C GLN A 42 29.31 -0.71 5.79
N LEU A 43 29.31 -2.04 5.64
CA LEU A 43 28.69 -2.93 6.65
C LEU A 43 29.38 -2.80 8.01
N ASN A 44 30.73 -2.79 8.03
CA ASN A 44 31.49 -2.67 9.28
C ASN A 44 31.24 -1.33 9.99
N ASN A 45 31.15 -0.24 9.22
CA ASN A 45 30.82 1.08 9.76
C ASN A 45 29.40 1.10 10.37
N ALA A 46 28.40 0.56 9.65
CA ALA A 46 27.04 0.46 10.15
C ALA A 46 26.93 -0.43 11.42
N LEU A 47 27.68 -1.53 11.49
CA LEU A 47 27.76 -2.38 12.69
C LEU A 47 28.41 -1.67 13.87
N ALA A 48 29.35 -0.75 13.62
CA ALA A 48 29.95 0.05 14.69
C ALA A 48 28.97 1.09 15.22
N GLU A 49 28.19 1.72 14.34
CA GLU A 49 27.15 2.68 14.70
C GLU A 49 25.96 2.03 15.40
N GLN A 50 25.51 0.85 14.95
CA GLN A 50 24.50 0.04 15.60
C GLN A 50 24.81 -0.21 17.08
N LYS A 51 26.07 -0.45 17.43
CA LYS A 51 26.48 -0.67 18.83
C LYS A 51 26.30 0.57 19.72
N GLN A 52 26.25 1.75 19.11
CA GLN A 52 26.08 3.03 19.83
C GLN A 52 24.60 3.40 19.94
N THR A 53 23.82 3.18 18.86
CA THR A 53 22.41 3.55 18.77
C THR A 53 21.47 2.46 19.30
N ASN A 54 21.92 1.20 19.33
CA ASN A 54 21.12 0.01 19.64
C ASN A 54 19.94 -0.21 18.66
N GLU A 55 20.01 0.36 17.46
CA GLU A 55 19.05 0.17 16.38
C GLU A 55 19.28 -1.15 15.63
N LYS A 56 18.29 -1.62 14.88
CA LYS A 56 18.49 -2.76 13.97
C LYS A 56 19.41 -2.35 12.83
N ILE A 57 20.33 -3.22 12.36
CA ILE A 57 21.34 -2.93 11.33
C ILE A 57 20.71 -2.37 10.03
N GLY A 58 19.53 -2.88 9.65
CA GLY A 58 18.83 -2.39 8.48
C GLY A 58 18.40 -0.93 8.62
N GLN A 59 17.85 -0.55 9.78
CA GLN A 59 17.48 0.83 10.08
C GLN A 59 18.71 1.73 10.09
N THR A 60 19.83 1.29 10.69
CA THR A 60 21.08 2.04 10.67
C THR A 60 21.60 2.29 9.24
N LEU A 61 21.54 1.28 8.36
CA LEU A 61 21.96 1.41 6.96
C LEU A 61 21.09 2.40 6.16
N VAL A 62 19.78 2.41 6.42
CA VAL A 62 18.85 3.35 5.79
C VAL A 62 19.03 4.78 6.37
N SER A 63 19.06 4.93 7.69
CA SER A 63 19.17 6.24 8.35
C SER A 63 20.48 6.95 8.03
N THR A 64 21.57 6.20 7.81
CA THR A 64 22.87 6.74 7.36
C THR A 64 22.95 7.01 5.85
N GLY A 65 21.90 6.67 5.09
CA GLY A 65 21.83 6.87 3.65
C GLY A 65 22.77 5.96 2.84
N VAL A 66 23.24 4.86 3.42
CA VAL A 66 24.10 3.87 2.74
C VAL A 66 23.28 3.06 1.73
N ILE A 67 22.03 2.75 2.06
CA ILE A 67 21.02 2.14 1.19
C ILE A 67 19.73 2.92 1.30
N ASP A 68 18.85 2.78 0.30
CA ASP A 68 17.47 3.25 0.42
C ASP A 68 16.58 2.19 1.09
N GLU A 69 15.36 2.61 1.45
CA GLU A 69 14.37 1.73 2.09
C GLU A 69 13.97 0.57 1.18
N ASP A 70 13.87 0.80 -0.14
CA ASP A 70 13.47 -0.21 -1.10
C ASP A 70 14.51 -1.34 -1.22
N ASP A 71 15.79 -0.99 -1.17
CA ASP A 71 16.89 -1.95 -1.13
C ASP A 71 16.86 -2.79 0.14
N PHE A 72 16.60 -2.15 1.29
CA PHE A 72 16.45 -2.85 2.56
C PHE A 72 15.28 -3.83 2.54
N ILE A 73 14.09 -3.39 2.13
CA ILE A 73 12.89 -4.23 2.06
C ILE A 73 13.09 -5.39 1.07
N THR A 74 13.79 -5.15 -0.03
CA THR A 74 14.14 -6.22 -0.99
C THR A 74 15.00 -7.30 -0.34
N ALA A 75 16.07 -6.93 0.37
CA ALA A 75 16.94 -7.87 1.06
C ALA A 75 16.21 -8.57 2.21
N TYR A 76 15.38 -7.84 2.97
CA TYR A 76 14.61 -8.36 4.08
C TYR A 76 13.55 -9.37 3.64
N SER A 77 12.80 -9.08 2.56
CA SER A 77 11.82 -10.01 2.00
C SER A 77 12.48 -11.31 1.51
N MET A 78 13.67 -11.21 0.91
CA MET A 78 14.46 -12.39 0.50
C MET A 78 14.91 -13.22 1.72
N GLN A 79 15.36 -12.56 2.79
CA GLN A 79 15.79 -13.22 4.01
C GLN A 79 14.64 -13.96 4.68
N MET A 80 13.49 -13.32 4.79
CA MET A 80 12.31 -13.87 5.46
C MET A 80 11.54 -14.87 4.58
N GLY A 81 11.82 -14.90 3.27
CA GLY A 81 11.13 -15.79 2.31
C GLY A 81 9.72 -15.31 1.93
N TYR A 82 9.40 -14.05 2.16
CA TYR A 82 8.15 -13.44 1.78
C TYR A 82 8.25 -12.68 0.45
N ARG A 83 7.12 -12.45 -0.20
CA ARG A 83 7.06 -11.58 -1.39
C ARG A 83 7.16 -10.12 -0.95
N LYS A 84 7.90 -9.32 -1.72
CA LYS A 84 7.87 -7.87 -1.61
C LYS A 84 6.65 -7.32 -2.36
N ALA A 85 5.98 -6.32 -1.81
CA ALA A 85 4.93 -5.60 -2.50
C ALA A 85 5.51 -4.81 -3.67
N ASP A 86 4.87 -4.89 -4.81
CA ASP A 86 5.10 -3.99 -5.93
C ASP A 86 4.07 -2.86 -5.92
N ASN A 87 4.38 -1.78 -6.64
CA ASN A 87 3.49 -0.64 -6.72
C ASN A 87 2.14 -1.00 -7.38
N PHE A 88 2.12 -1.96 -8.29
CA PHE A 88 0.91 -2.40 -8.98
C PHE A 88 -0.08 -3.05 -8.02
N LEU A 89 0.40 -3.94 -7.12
CA LEU A 89 -0.43 -4.57 -6.09
C LEU A 89 -1.13 -3.54 -5.20
N LEU A 90 -0.46 -2.45 -4.89
CA LEU A 90 -1.00 -1.40 -4.03
C LEU A 90 -1.94 -0.44 -4.77
N LEU A 91 -1.68 -0.16 -6.05
CA LEU A 91 -2.54 0.69 -6.89
C LEU A 91 -3.84 0.00 -7.30
N GLU A 92 -3.82 -1.33 -7.47
CA GLU A 92 -4.98 -2.14 -7.81
C GLU A 92 -5.57 -2.87 -6.60
N ALA A 93 -5.41 -2.29 -5.40
CA ALA A 93 -5.98 -2.87 -4.20
C ALA A 93 -7.52 -2.92 -4.30
N ASP A 94 -8.06 -4.06 -3.88
CA ASP A 94 -9.50 -4.30 -3.81
C ASP A 94 -10.11 -3.52 -2.64
N GLN A 95 -10.97 -2.56 -2.92
CA GLN A 95 -11.62 -1.74 -1.90
C GLN A 95 -12.44 -2.58 -0.90
N GLU A 96 -13.04 -3.69 -1.35
CA GLU A 96 -13.71 -4.64 -0.45
C GLU A 96 -12.72 -5.25 0.54
N ALA A 97 -11.51 -5.61 0.08
CA ALA A 97 -10.47 -6.14 0.95
C ALA A 97 -9.98 -5.09 1.96
N VAL A 98 -9.74 -3.86 1.49
CA VAL A 98 -9.31 -2.74 2.36
C VAL A 98 -10.34 -2.48 3.45
N GLY A 99 -11.63 -2.46 3.11
CA GLY A 99 -12.73 -2.22 4.04
C GLY A 99 -12.93 -3.31 5.11
N LEU A 100 -12.35 -4.52 4.93
CA LEU A 100 -12.43 -5.58 5.95
C LEU A 100 -11.59 -5.30 7.19
N ILE A 101 -10.60 -4.42 7.11
CA ILE A 101 -9.74 -4.02 8.22
C ILE A 101 -10.07 -2.58 8.60
N PRO A 102 -10.51 -2.28 9.83
CA PRO A 102 -10.76 -0.91 10.28
C PRO A 102 -9.48 -0.05 10.16
N GLU A 103 -9.62 1.19 9.69
CA GLU A 103 -8.51 2.11 9.45
C GLU A 103 -7.63 2.31 10.69
N ASP A 104 -8.24 2.49 11.86
CA ASP A 104 -7.50 2.67 13.12
C ASP A 104 -6.63 1.46 13.45
N PHE A 105 -7.13 0.24 13.20
CA PHE A 105 -6.35 -0.98 13.39
C PHE A 105 -5.23 -1.08 12.37
N ALA A 106 -5.52 -0.80 11.09
CA ALA A 106 -4.55 -0.83 10.00
C ALA A 106 -3.37 0.12 10.28
N ARG A 107 -3.65 1.36 10.68
CA ARG A 107 -2.64 2.37 11.00
C ARG A 107 -1.83 2.03 12.25
N SER A 108 -2.49 1.53 13.30
CA SER A 108 -1.82 1.20 14.55
C SER A 108 -0.86 0.02 14.43
N ASN A 109 -1.09 -0.88 13.47
CA ASN A 109 -0.32 -2.10 13.27
C ASN A 109 0.44 -2.13 11.94
N SER A 110 0.47 -1.03 11.18
CA SER A 110 1.14 -0.94 9.86
C SER A 110 0.79 -2.11 8.94
N VAL A 111 -0.51 -2.45 8.86
CA VAL A 111 -1.04 -3.55 8.04
C VAL A 111 -2.16 -3.08 7.12
N LEU A 112 -2.09 -3.42 5.83
CA LEU A 112 -3.06 -3.04 4.81
C LEU A 112 -3.55 -4.28 4.06
N ALA A 113 -4.86 -4.53 4.03
CA ALA A 113 -5.42 -5.54 3.15
C ALA A 113 -5.51 -4.99 1.72
N VAL A 114 -5.08 -5.79 0.73
CA VAL A 114 -5.02 -5.34 -0.66
C VAL A 114 -5.78 -6.23 -1.63
N LYS A 115 -6.02 -7.49 -1.26
CA LYS A 115 -6.75 -8.43 -2.12
C LYS A 115 -7.49 -9.45 -1.29
N LYS A 116 -8.73 -9.77 -1.71
CA LYS A 116 -9.56 -10.81 -1.11
C LYS A 116 -9.75 -11.97 -2.10
N SER A 117 -9.78 -13.18 -1.57
CA SER A 117 -10.22 -14.39 -2.27
C SER A 117 -11.18 -15.18 -1.39
N GLU A 118 -11.70 -16.31 -1.86
CA GLU A 118 -12.71 -17.10 -1.12
C GLU A 118 -12.27 -17.44 0.31
N ASN A 119 -11.00 -17.83 0.51
CA ASN A 119 -10.50 -18.31 1.79
C ASN A 119 -9.26 -17.55 2.31
N ALA A 120 -8.76 -16.58 1.55
CA ALA A 120 -7.54 -15.86 1.92
C ALA A 120 -7.65 -14.36 1.69
N ILE A 121 -6.88 -13.62 2.46
CA ILE A 121 -6.72 -12.18 2.34
C ILE A 121 -5.24 -11.86 2.21
N THR A 122 -4.85 -11.18 1.13
CA THR A 122 -3.48 -10.69 0.98
C THR A 122 -3.33 -9.41 1.78
N ILE A 123 -2.38 -9.43 2.71
CA ILE A 123 -2.05 -8.28 3.55
C ILE A 123 -0.63 -7.82 3.29
N VAL A 124 -0.45 -6.52 3.27
CA VAL A 124 0.86 -5.87 3.19
C VAL A 124 1.22 -5.36 4.58
N MET A 125 2.41 -5.69 5.07
CA MET A 125 2.88 -5.28 6.39
C MET A 125 4.41 -5.12 6.40
N GLU A 126 4.91 -4.37 7.38
CA GLU A 126 6.34 -4.12 7.54
C GLU A 126 7.06 -5.34 8.14
N ASP A 127 6.48 -5.93 9.18
CA ASP A 127 7.09 -7.02 9.93
C ASP A 127 6.26 -8.30 9.82
N PRO A 128 6.68 -9.27 8.97
CA PRO A 128 5.97 -10.53 8.79
C PRO A 128 6.11 -11.48 10.00
N GLU A 129 6.90 -11.14 11.01
CA GLU A 129 7.02 -11.89 12.28
C GLU A 129 6.06 -11.40 13.36
N ASP A 130 5.29 -10.34 13.11
CA ASP A 130 4.24 -9.88 14.04
C ASP A 130 3.00 -10.81 13.99
N ILE A 131 3.15 -11.96 14.64
CA ILE A 131 2.11 -12.98 14.75
C ILE A 131 0.84 -12.43 15.40
N ALA A 132 0.96 -11.48 16.31
CA ALA A 132 -0.20 -10.90 17.01
C ALA A 132 -1.11 -10.11 16.07
N THR A 133 -0.52 -9.32 15.17
CA THR A 133 -1.24 -8.61 14.12
C THR A 133 -1.84 -9.59 13.10
N ILE A 134 -1.08 -10.59 12.65
CA ILE A 134 -1.54 -11.62 11.71
C ILE A 134 -2.75 -12.38 12.27
N ASP A 135 -2.68 -12.85 13.52
CA ASP A 135 -3.79 -13.53 14.19
C ASP A 135 -5.02 -12.62 14.38
N SER A 136 -4.78 -11.32 14.60
CA SER A 136 -5.87 -10.35 14.73
C SER A 136 -6.57 -10.11 13.40
N VAL A 137 -5.83 -9.99 12.30
CA VAL A 137 -6.40 -9.91 10.95
C VAL A 137 -7.21 -11.15 10.63
N LYS A 138 -6.69 -12.35 10.92
CA LYS A 138 -7.43 -13.60 10.73
C LYS A 138 -8.75 -13.65 11.51
N ARG A 139 -8.75 -13.14 12.76
CA ARG A 139 -9.96 -13.07 13.59
C ARG A 139 -10.96 -12.04 13.06
N LEU A 140 -10.50 -10.89 12.58
CA LEU A 140 -11.35 -9.81 12.06
C LEU A 140 -12.03 -10.21 10.75
N THR A 141 -11.27 -10.84 9.86
CA THR A 141 -11.72 -11.15 8.50
C THR A 141 -12.30 -12.56 8.33
N GLY A 142 -11.91 -13.50 9.20
CA GLY A 142 -12.23 -14.92 9.05
C GLY A 142 -11.47 -15.61 7.92
N LEU A 143 -10.50 -14.93 7.29
CA LEU A 143 -9.73 -15.40 6.13
C LEU A 143 -8.29 -15.71 6.54
N ASP A 144 -7.62 -16.59 5.76
CA ASP A 144 -6.20 -16.89 5.99
C ASP A 144 -5.32 -15.79 5.39
N PRO A 145 -4.46 -15.13 6.19
CA PRO A 145 -3.58 -14.07 5.70
C PRO A 145 -2.46 -14.60 4.80
N ASP A 146 -2.35 -14.05 3.58
CA ASP A 146 -1.22 -14.20 2.67
C ASP A 146 -0.36 -12.93 2.77
N ILE A 147 0.88 -13.07 3.28
CA ILE A 147 1.69 -11.95 3.71
C ILE A 147 2.60 -11.46 2.58
N VAL A 148 2.61 -10.16 2.39
CA VAL A 148 3.50 -9.43 1.47
C VAL A 148 4.18 -8.32 2.27
N VAL A 149 5.50 -8.12 2.07
CA VAL A 149 6.29 -7.15 2.83
C VAL A 149 6.44 -5.86 2.05
N ALA A 150 6.28 -4.73 2.73
CA ALA A 150 6.55 -3.39 2.18
C ALA A 150 7.18 -2.49 3.22
N GLY A 151 7.78 -1.39 2.79
CA GLY A 151 8.30 -0.36 3.67
C GLY A 151 7.21 0.45 4.35
N PRO A 152 7.47 1.00 5.56
CA PRO A 152 6.50 1.78 6.33
C PRO A 152 5.97 3.00 5.57
N ASP A 153 6.83 3.69 4.82
CA ASP A 153 6.44 4.84 4.00
C ASP A 153 5.48 4.45 2.87
N GLN A 154 5.73 3.30 2.22
CA GLN A 154 4.89 2.79 1.17
C GLN A 154 3.51 2.37 1.70
N ILE A 155 3.47 1.68 2.83
CA ILE A 155 2.24 1.28 3.52
C ILE A 155 1.41 2.51 3.90
N THR A 156 2.03 3.50 4.55
CA THR A 156 1.35 4.73 5.00
C THR A 156 0.72 5.50 3.83
N LYS A 157 1.48 5.73 2.75
CA LYS A 157 0.98 6.41 1.55
C LYS A 157 -0.19 5.67 0.91
N SER A 158 -0.11 4.33 0.85
CA SER A 158 -1.19 3.52 0.30
C SER A 158 -2.43 3.55 1.18
N MET A 159 -2.28 3.54 2.50
CA MET A 159 -3.40 3.71 3.44
C MET A 159 -4.10 5.05 3.26
N ASP A 160 -3.33 6.15 3.16
CA ASP A 160 -3.89 7.50 2.98
C ASP A 160 -4.72 7.61 1.70
N GLN A 161 -4.26 6.98 0.62
CA GLN A 161 -5.00 6.94 -0.63
C GLN A 161 -6.25 6.05 -0.51
N LEU A 162 -6.10 4.79 -0.12
CA LEU A 162 -7.17 3.78 -0.20
C LEU A 162 -8.29 4.03 0.81
N TYR A 163 -7.97 4.34 2.07
CA TYR A 163 -9.00 4.70 3.07
C TYR A 163 -9.62 6.07 2.77
N GLY A 164 -8.85 7.00 2.20
CA GLY A 164 -9.39 8.26 1.71
C GLY A 164 -10.43 8.09 0.60
N GLU A 165 -10.22 7.14 -0.31
CA GLU A 165 -11.18 6.82 -1.38
C GLU A 165 -12.46 6.16 -0.83
N ILE A 166 -12.35 5.22 0.13
CA ILE A 166 -13.50 4.59 0.79
C ILE A 166 -14.33 5.64 1.53
N THR A 167 -13.71 6.51 2.32
CA THR A 167 -14.41 7.56 3.05
C THR A 167 -15.17 8.52 2.13
N LYS A 168 -14.64 8.79 0.94
CA LYS A 168 -15.34 9.62 -0.06
C LYS A 168 -16.55 8.87 -0.64
N ALA A 169 -16.39 7.61 -1.00
CA ALA A 169 -17.47 6.77 -1.54
C ALA A 169 -18.63 6.67 -0.54
N ASP A 170 -18.34 6.42 0.75
CA ASP A 170 -19.32 6.34 1.82
C ASP A 170 -20.11 7.67 1.98
N LYS A 171 -19.40 8.81 1.93
CA LYS A 171 -20.06 10.13 2.02
C LYS A 171 -20.97 10.43 0.82
N VAL A 172 -20.55 10.01 -0.37
CA VAL A 172 -21.37 10.16 -1.59
C VAL A 172 -22.59 9.25 -1.50
N GLU A 173 -22.43 8.00 -1.07
CA GLU A 173 -23.54 7.07 -0.90
C GLU A 173 -24.53 7.54 0.16
N GLU A 174 -24.06 8.03 1.31
CA GLU A 174 -24.92 8.64 2.36
C GLU A 174 -25.71 9.83 1.82
N ALA A 175 -25.06 10.70 1.02
CA ALA A 175 -25.74 11.83 0.40
C ALA A 175 -26.81 11.38 -0.61
N ILE A 176 -26.54 10.36 -1.42
CA ILE A 176 -27.50 9.81 -2.40
C ILE A 176 -28.68 9.11 -1.69
N GLN A 177 -28.44 8.32 -0.65
CA GLN A 177 -29.50 7.66 0.12
C GLN A 177 -30.45 8.70 0.74
N GLY A 178 -29.90 9.82 1.25
CA GLY A 178 -30.72 10.93 1.74
C GLY A 178 -31.64 11.53 0.68
N ILE A 179 -31.23 11.59 -0.58
CA ILE A 179 -32.04 12.09 -1.70
C ILE A 179 -33.16 11.10 -2.06
N THR A 180 -32.90 9.80 -2.02
CA THR A 180 -33.87 8.77 -2.39
C THR A 180 -35.07 8.74 -1.44
N VAL A 181 -34.88 9.08 -0.17
CA VAL A 181 -35.96 9.14 0.83
C VAL A 181 -36.91 10.31 0.57
N ILE A 182 -36.41 11.44 0.01
CA ILE A 182 -37.24 12.61 -0.29
C ILE A 182 -38.08 12.41 -1.56
N SER A 183 -37.62 11.59 -2.50
CA SER A 183 -38.32 11.34 -3.78
C SER A 183 -39.51 10.37 -3.69
N GLY A 184 -39.83 9.86 -2.50
CA GLY A 184 -40.88 8.85 -2.27
C GLY A 184 -42.32 9.39 -2.17
N ASP A 185 -42.53 10.70 -2.08
CA ASP A 185 -43.88 11.30 -2.08
C ASP A 185 -44.09 12.10 -3.40
N GLU A 186 -44.67 11.42 -4.38
CA GLU A 186 -45.17 12.03 -5.62
C GLU A 186 -46.41 12.89 -5.28
N ASP A 187 -46.24 14.13 -4.90
CA ASP A 187 -47.19 15.23 -5.22
C ASP A 187 -46.82 16.56 -4.54
N SER A 188 -45.72 17.17 -4.85
CA SER A 188 -45.54 18.60 -4.62
C SER A 188 -44.49 19.20 -5.56
N SER A 189 -44.97 19.85 -6.62
CA SER A 189 -44.20 20.77 -7.46
C SER A 189 -44.00 22.08 -6.71
N GLU A 190 -43.23 22.10 -5.62
CA GLU A 190 -42.74 23.33 -5.01
C GLU A 190 -41.33 23.60 -5.55
N GLU A 191 -41.16 24.84 -6.09
CA GLU A 191 -39.83 25.36 -6.46
C GLU A 191 -38.97 25.36 -5.19
N VAL A 192 -37.90 24.59 -5.19
CA VAL A 192 -36.92 24.53 -4.09
C VAL A 192 -36.16 25.86 -4.04
N ASP A 193 -36.45 26.69 -3.05
CA ASP A 193 -35.70 27.92 -2.80
C ASP A 193 -34.34 27.58 -2.12
N LEU A 194 -33.28 27.55 -2.92
CA LEU A 194 -31.93 27.24 -2.49
C LEU A 194 -31.20 28.40 -1.76
N SER A 195 -31.92 29.41 -1.26
CA SER A 195 -31.27 30.47 -0.50
C SER A 195 -30.79 29.96 0.87
N PRO A 196 -29.58 30.35 1.33
CA PRO A 196 -28.97 29.85 2.57
C PRO A 196 -29.79 30.10 3.84
N GLU A 197 -30.73 31.09 3.78
CA GLU A 197 -31.57 31.52 4.91
C GLU A 197 -32.84 30.67 5.05
N ASN A 198 -33.23 29.90 4.01
CA ASN A 198 -34.46 29.11 3.96
C ASN A 198 -34.20 27.61 3.72
N ALA A 199 -32.93 27.15 3.77
CA ALA A 199 -32.61 25.73 3.61
C ALA A 199 -33.29 24.93 4.73
N SER A 200 -34.36 24.20 4.37
CA SER A 200 -35.00 23.25 5.28
C SER A 200 -34.07 22.04 5.51
N ASP A 201 -34.26 21.32 6.59
CA ASP A 201 -33.52 20.08 6.84
C ASP A 201 -33.69 19.04 5.71
N GLU A 202 -34.72 19.19 4.87
CA GLU A 202 -35.04 18.35 3.72
C GLU A 202 -34.11 18.58 2.50
N ASP A 203 -33.55 19.80 2.35
CA ASP A 203 -32.59 20.14 1.27
C ASP A 203 -31.15 19.72 1.59
N ALA A 204 -30.90 19.30 2.82
CA ALA A 204 -29.56 18.97 3.32
C ALA A 204 -28.82 17.90 2.50
N PRO A 205 -29.46 16.80 1.99
CA PRO A 205 -28.75 15.79 1.20
C PRO A 205 -28.25 16.30 -0.14
N ILE A 206 -29.07 17.09 -0.86
CA ILE A 206 -28.69 17.66 -2.17
C ILE A 206 -27.57 18.70 -1.99
N VAL A 207 -27.67 19.54 -0.97
CA VAL A 207 -26.64 20.52 -0.64
C VAL A 207 -25.32 19.82 -0.27
N LYS A 208 -25.37 18.73 0.50
CA LYS A 208 -24.19 17.93 0.84
C LYS A 208 -23.56 17.34 -0.43
N LEU A 209 -24.34 16.76 -1.34
CA LEU A 209 -23.83 16.20 -2.60
C LEU A 209 -23.16 17.27 -3.47
N VAL A 210 -23.79 18.43 -3.65
CA VAL A 210 -23.21 19.54 -4.41
C VAL A 210 -21.91 20.02 -3.78
N ASN A 211 -21.86 20.16 -2.46
CA ASN A 211 -20.65 20.56 -1.75
C ASN A 211 -19.52 19.53 -1.91
N LEU A 212 -19.84 18.23 -1.91
CA LEU A 212 -18.84 17.18 -2.16
C LEU A 212 -18.27 17.28 -3.58
N ILE A 213 -19.12 17.50 -4.59
CA ILE A 213 -18.68 17.70 -5.98
C ILE A 213 -17.76 18.92 -6.08
N LEU A 214 -18.13 20.04 -5.46
CA LEU A 214 -17.33 21.26 -5.46
C LEU A 214 -15.99 21.07 -4.74
N GLN A 215 -15.98 20.40 -3.60
CA GLN A 215 -14.75 20.12 -2.85
C GLN A 215 -13.78 19.26 -3.64
N GLU A 216 -14.29 18.21 -4.31
CA GLU A 216 -13.44 17.34 -5.13
C GLU A 216 -12.90 18.07 -6.36
N ALA A 217 -13.72 18.88 -7.05
CA ALA A 217 -13.27 19.68 -8.17
C ALA A 217 -12.16 20.68 -7.78
N ILE A 218 -12.28 21.33 -6.62
CA ILE A 218 -11.26 22.26 -6.10
C ILE A 218 -9.96 21.48 -5.80
N LYS A 219 -10.06 20.31 -5.19
CA LYS A 219 -8.92 19.46 -4.86
C LYS A 219 -8.17 18.99 -6.09
N GLU A 220 -8.92 18.55 -7.11
CA GLU A 220 -8.37 18.13 -8.41
C GLU A 220 -7.93 19.33 -9.27
N ARG A 221 -8.10 20.58 -8.78
CA ARG A 221 -7.79 21.82 -9.50
C ARG A 221 -8.52 21.92 -10.84
N ALA A 222 -9.74 21.41 -10.92
CA ALA A 222 -10.58 21.55 -12.09
C ALA A 222 -10.88 23.04 -12.38
N THR A 223 -10.87 23.41 -13.65
CA THR A 223 -11.23 24.77 -14.08
C THR A 223 -12.74 24.93 -14.25
N ASP A 224 -13.42 23.84 -14.60
CA ASP A 224 -14.83 23.81 -14.94
C ASP A 224 -15.46 22.51 -14.42
N ILE A 225 -16.74 22.56 -14.04
CA ILE A 225 -17.54 21.39 -13.68
C ILE A 225 -18.71 21.32 -14.63
N HIS A 226 -18.80 20.22 -15.38
CA HIS A 226 -19.91 19.95 -16.27
C HIS A 226 -20.86 18.93 -15.65
N VAL A 227 -22.12 19.32 -15.49
CA VAL A 227 -23.19 18.46 -14.99
C VAL A 227 -24.12 18.14 -16.16
N GLU A 228 -24.13 16.90 -16.61
CA GLU A 228 -24.91 16.44 -17.76
C GLU A 228 -25.98 15.43 -17.31
N PRO A 229 -27.24 15.85 -17.17
CA PRO A 229 -28.32 14.93 -16.86
C PRO A 229 -28.65 14.03 -18.05
N GLN A 230 -28.85 12.75 -17.79
CA GLN A 230 -29.31 11.73 -18.74
C GLN A 230 -30.62 11.14 -18.21
N GLU A 231 -31.31 10.28 -18.98
CA GLU A 231 -32.61 9.72 -18.60
C GLU A 231 -32.58 8.94 -17.28
N ASP A 232 -31.48 8.28 -16.94
CA ASP A 232 -31.33 7.39 -15.78
C ASP A 232 -30.15 7.73 -14.86
N LYS A 233 -29.34 8.74 -15.22
CA LYS A 233 -28.13 9.13 -14.46
C LYS A 233 -27.73 10.57 -14.73
N VAL A 234 -26.87 11.10 -13.86
CA VAL A 234 -26.21 12.39 -14.03
C VAL A 234 -24.71 12.13 -14.14
N ASN A 235 -24.11 12.62 -15.24
CA ASN A 235 -22.66 12.62 -15.39
C ASN A 235 -22.10 13.95 -14.89
N VAL A 236 -21.06 13.88 -14.07
CA VAL A 236 -20.28 15.03 -13.60
C VAL A 236 -18.86 14.88 -14.13
N ARG A 237 -18.35 15.92 -14.81
CA ARG A 237 -17.00 15.96 -15.39
C ARG A 237 -16.30 17.24 -15.04
#